data_8eea04f1f1aafae19a91404b7d133b3a
#
_entry.id   8eea04f1f1aafae19a91404b7d133b3a
#
_cell.length_a   1.000
_cell.length_b   1.000
_cell.length_c   1.000
_cell.angle_alpha   90.00
_cell.angle_beta   90.00
_cell.angle_gamma   90.00
#
_symmetry.space_group_name_H-M   'P 1'
#
loop_
_entity.id
_entity.type
_entity.pdbx_description
1 polymer ?
#
loop_
_entity_poly.entity_id
_entity_poly.type
_entity_poly.pdbx_seq_one_letter_code
_entity_poly.pdbx_strand_id
1 'polypeptide(L)'
;YRRQRQMCIRDSIYTPEMLKARHNKILTGLPDTYGRGRIVGDYRRVALYGIDYLIERKKADFAATNRQGMRRGDFQLREEIADQVRALQDMKVMAQSYGYDISEPAKNAREAVQWLYFGYLAAIKTQNGAAMSVGRVSTFLDIYIERDIEKGILTEKEAQELIDHLVMKFRMVKFARIPSYNQLFSGDPVWATLEVGGIG
;
A
#
# COMPACT_ATOMS: atom_id res chain seq x y z
N TYR A 1 4.09 17.76 2.50
CA TYR A 1 5.03 18.22 3.53
C TYR A 1 6.18 17.23 3.75
N ARG A 2 5.94 15.93 3.96
CA ARG A 2 7.00 14.89 4.04
C ARG A 2 7.82 14.75 2.75
N ARG A 3 7.20 14.89 1.58
CA ARG A 3 7.90 14.88 0.27
C ARG A 3 8.86 16.04 0.10
N GLN A 4 8.46 17.26 0.50
CA GLN A 4 9.34 18.45 0.44
C GLN A 4 10.55 18.32 1.36
N ARG A 5 10.38 17.79 2.58
CA ARG A 5 11.52 17.54 3.49
C ARG A 5 12.51 16.52 2.92
N GLN A 6 12.04 15.49 2.24
CA GLN A 6 12.92 14.49 1.61
C GLN A 6 13.69 15.07 0.41
N MET A 7 13.06 15.95 -0.37
CA MET A 7 13.76 16.68 -1.44
C MET A 7 14.82 17.61 -0.89
N CYS A 8 14.52 18.40 0.14
CA CYS A 8 15.48 19.32 0.75
C CYS A 8 16.70 18.62 1.38
N ILE A 9 16.49 17.48 2.07
CA ILE A 9 17.58 16.68 2.62
C ILE A 9 18.45 16.10 1.51
N ARG A 10 17.84 15.65 0.41
CA ARG A 10 18.53 15.05 -0.73
C ARG A 10 19.41 16.07 -1.47
N ASP A 11 18.90 17.28 -1.68
CA ASP A 11 19.63 18.34 -2.39
C ASP A 11 20.84 18.85 -1.58
N SER A 12 20.80 18.68 -0.25
CA SER A 12 21.90 19.09 0.64
C SER A 12 22.98 18.01 0.84
N ILE A 13 22.71 16.76 0.52
CA ILE A 13 23.65 15.64 0.74
C ILE A 13 24.59 15.45 -0.45
N TYR A 14 24.16 15.75 -1.66
CA TYR A 14 24.94 15.52 -2.87
C TYR A 14 25.69 16.77 -3.30
N THR A 15 27.00 16.70 -3.31
CA THR A 15 27.83 17.76 -3.90
C THR A 15 27.68 17.75 -5.44
N PRO A 16 27.96 18.86 -6.12
CA PRO A 16 27.96 18.93 -7.59
C PRO A 16 28.84 17.85 -8.23
N GLU A 17 29.99 17.52 -7.61
CA GLU A 17 30.91 16.49 -8.07
C GLU A 17 30.28 15.08 -7.97
N MET A 18 29.58 14.80 -6.87
CA MET A 18 28.87 13.53 -6.70
C MET A 18 27.74 13.39 -7.72
N LEU A 19 27.01 14.48 -8.00
CA LEU A 19 25.96 14.49 -9.03
C LEU A 19 26.56 14.28 -10.43
N LYS A 20 27.70 14.91 -10.74
CA LYS A 20 28.41 14.71 -11.99
C LYS A 20 28.93 13.28 -12.15
N ALA A 21 29.52 12.71 -11.09
CA ALA A 21 29.99 11.33 -11.09
C ALA A 21 28.83 10.34 -11.27
N ARG A 22 27.69 10.62 -10.67
CA ARG A 22 26.47 9.84 -10.85
C ARG A 22 25.91 9.94 -12.27
N HIS A 23 25.86 11.13 -12.84
CA HIS A 23 25.40 11.34 -14.21
C HIS A 23 26.28 10.58 -15.22
N ASN A 24 27.58 10.59 -14.99
CA ASN A 24 28.55 9.84 -15.80
C ASN A 24 28.64 8.36 -15.46
N LYS A 25 27.75 7.84 -14.59
CA LYS A 25 27.70 6.44 -14.15
C LYS A 25 28.99 5.90 -13.52
N ILE A 26 29.86 6.80 -13.03
CA ILE A 26 31.07 6.44 -12.27
C ILE A 26 30.68 5.98 -10.86
N LEU A 27 29.69 6.60 -10.26
CA LEU A 27 29.08 6.20 -9.00
C LEU A 27 27.74 5.54 -9.28
N THR A 28 27.63 4.27 -8.90
CA THR A 28 26.38 3.53 -8.83
C THR A 28 26.04 3.33 -7.38
N GLY A 29 24.97 3.52 -6.83
CA GLY A 29 24.64 3.28 -5.42
C GLY A 29 25.04 4.44 -4.51
N LEU A 30 24.33 5.52 -4.64
CA LEU A 30 24.41 6.61 -3.68
C LEU A 30 23.65 6.27 -2.41
N PRO A 31 24.04 6.86 -1.25
CA PRO A 31 23.30 6.70 -0.02
C PRO A 31 21.83 6.95 -0.26
N ASP A 32 21.04 5.92 -0.04
CA ASP A 32 19.60 6.03 -0.16
C ASP A 32 19.08 6.70 1.09
N THR A 33 18.45 7.85 0.95
CA THR A 33 17.73 8.51 2.05
C THR A 33 16.45 7.75 2.44
N TYR A 34 16.16 6.65 1.77
CA TYR A 34 15.04 5.75 2.09
C TYR A 34 15.40 4.74 3.20
N GLY A 35 16.02 5.17 4.27
CA GLY A 35 16.22 4.35 5.48
C GLY A 35 14.91 3.94 6.15
N ARG A 36 13.90 3.56 5.37
CA ARG A 36 12.62 3.10 5.87
C ARG A 36 12.61 1.58 5.94
N GLY A 37 12.37 1.06 7.12
CA GLY A 37 11.93 -0.31 7.25
C GLY A 37 10.68 -0.53 6.38
N ARG A 38 10.72 -1.49 5.49
CA ARG A 38 9.56 -1.89 4.70
C ARG A 38 8.75 -2.88 5.50
N ILE A 39 7.48 -2.57 5.71
CA ILE A 39 6.55 -3.46 6.39
C ILE A 39 5.70 -4.14 5.33
N VAL A 40 5.46 -5.42 5.50
CA VAL A 40 4.39 -6.10 4.81
C VAL A 40 3.09 -5.64 5.44
N GLY A 41 2.26 -4.92 4.68
CA GLY A 41 0.94 -4.51 5.15
C GLY A 41 -0.03 -5.70 5.20
N ASP A 42 -0.92 -5.72 6.16
CA ASP A 42 -2.04 -6.65 6.13
C ASP A 42 -3.16 -6.08 5.26
N TYR A 43 -3.04 -6.26 3.97
CA TYR A 43 -3.99 -5.74 2.96
C TYR A 43 -5.37 -6.42 3.03
N ARG A 44 -5.47 -7.58 3.70
CA ARG A 44 -6.72 -8.32 3.91
C ARG A 44 -7.71 -7.55 4.76
N ARG A 45 -7.23 -6.68 5.63
CA ARG A 45 -8.07 -5.98 6.62
C ARG A 45 -9.21 -5.19 5.99
N VAL A 46 -8.99 -4.60 4.82
CA VAL A 46 -10.05 -3.88 4.09
C VAL A 46 -11.17 -4.82 3.68
N ALA A 47 -10.82 -5.99 3.15
CA ALA A 47 -11.80 -7.00 2.73
C ALA A 47 -12.49 -7.67 3.92
N LEU A 48 -11.77 -7.91 5.02
CA LEU A 48 -12.30 -8.59 6.20
C LEU A 48 -13.26 -7.73 7.02
N TYR A 49 -12.98 -6.43 7.14
CA TYR A 49 -13.66 -5.57 8.12
C TYR A 49 -14.42 -4.40 7.50
N GLY A 50 -14.09 -4.01 6.26
CA GLY A 50 -14.56 -2.76 5.68
C GLY A 50 -13.88 -1.52 6.29
N ILE A 51 -14.00 -0.40 5.59
CA ILE A 51 -13.34 0.84 6.00
C ILE A 51 -13.99 1.47 7.23
N ASP A 52 -15.31 1.40 7.35
CA ASP A 52 -16.01 2.06 8.44
C ASP A 52 -15.63 1.45 9.79
N TYR A 53 -15.53 0.13 9.87
CA TYR A 53 -15.00 -0.54 11.06
C TYR A 53 -13.55 -0.12 11.37
N LEU A 54 -12.69 -0.02 10.37
CA LEU A 54 -11.30 0.38 10.56
C LEU A 54 -11.19 1.82 11.07
N ILE A 55 -12.04 2.72 10.59
CA ILE A 55 -12.13 4.11 11.07
C ILE A 55 -12.56 4.13 12.54
N GLU A 56 -13.61 3.41 12.91
CA GLU A 56 -14.10 3.35 14.29
C GLU A 56 -13.04 2.77 15.25
N ARG A 57 -12.32 1.74 14.85
CA ARG A 57 -11.19 1.21 15.61
C ARG A 57 -10.10 2.26 15.84
N LYS A 58 -9.76 3.05 14.80
CA LYS A 58 -8.77 4.12 14.91
C LYS A 58 -9.23 5.27 15.77
N LYS A 59 -10.52 5.62 15.74
CA LYS A 59 -11.11 6.60 16.67
C LYS A 59 -11.05 6.11 18.12
N ALA A 60 -11.31 4.83 18.36
CA ALA A 60 -11.15 4.23 19.69
C ALA A 60 -9.70 4.26 20.17
N ASP A 61 -8.72 3.92 19.28
CA ASP A 61 -7.30 4.04 19.59
C ASP A 61 -6.93 5.49 19.95
N PHE A 62 -7.46 6.47 19.20
CA PHE A 62 -7.25 7.89 19.49
C PHE A 62 -7.78 8.29 20.86
N ALA A 63 -8.98 7.85 21.21
CA ALA A 63 -9.58 8.13 22.51
C ALA A 63 -8.78 7.47 23.66
N ALA A 64 -8.23 6.28 23.43
CA ALA A 64 -7.42 5.57 24.42
C ALA A 64 -6.08 6.29 24.72
N THR A 65 -5.54 7.07 23.80
CA THR A 65 -4.31 7.85 24.02
C THR A 65 -4.51 9.07 24.94
N ASN A 66 -5.72 9.35 25.38
CA ASN A 66 -6.04 10.56 26.16
C ASN A 66 -5.83 10.37 27.68
N ARG A 67 -5.13 9.32 28.12
CA ARG A 67 -4.96 8.99 29.54
C ARG A 67 -3.67 9.62 30.10
N GLN A 68 -3.90 10.69 30.92
CA GLN A 68 -2.93 11.26 31.90
C GLN A 68 -1.59 11.77 31.35
N GLY A 69 -1.49 13.09 31.22
CA GLY A 69 -0.22 13.82 31.08
C GLY A 69 0.44 13.60 29.74
N MET A 70 0.02 14.33 28.72
CA MET A 70 0.55 14.20 27.34
C MET A 70 2.04 14.52 27.29
N ARG A 71 2.84 13.51 26.98
CA ARG A 71 4.26 13.63 26.63
C ARG A 71 4.39 13.93 25.12
N ARG A 72 5.56 14.43 24.72
CA ARG A 72 5.84 14.74 23.28
C ARG A 72 5.50 13.55 22.33
N GLY A 73 5.77 12.33 22.75
CA GLY A 73 5.46 11.12 21.97
C GLY A 73 3.96 10.87 21.80
N ASP A 74 3.14 11.26 22.81
CA ASP A 74 1.68 11.06 22.75
C ASP A 74 1.04 12.00 21.73
N PHE A 75 1.54 13.23 21.60
CA PHE A 75 1.10 14.15 20.55
C PHE A 75 1.39 13.61 19.17
N GLN A 76 2.60 13.10 18.94
CA GLN A 76 2.98 12.50 17.66
C GLN A 76 2.13 11.29 17.33
N LEU A 77 1.89 10.41 18.29
CA LEU A 77 1.03 9.23 18.10
C LEU A 77 -0.41 9.64 17.75
N ARG A 78 -0.96 10.63 18.43
CA ARG A 78 -2.30 11.14 18.13
C ARG A 78 -2.39 11.74 16.74
N GLU A 79 -1.40 12.49 16.33
CA GLU A 79 -1.31 13.06 14.98
C GLU A 79 -1.25 11.96 13.92
N GLU A 80 -0.45 10.91 14.16
CA GLU A 80 -0.37 9.74 13.28
C GLU A 80 -1.69 8.98 13.18
N ILE A 81 -2.41 8.79 14.29
CA ILE A 81 -3.73 8.13 14.28
C ILE A 81 -4.76 8.99 13.53
N ALA A 82 -4.76 10.31 13.75
CA ALA A 82 -5.64 11.23 13.03
C ALA A 82 -5.36 11.20 11.51
N ASP A 83 -4.08 11.13 11.12
CA ASP A 83 -3.69 10.98 9.71
C ASP A 83 -4.16 9.65 9.13
N GLN A 84 -4.11 8.56 9.90
CA GLN A 84 -4.63 7.27 9.47
C GLN A 84 -6.15 7.32 9.23
N VAL A 85 -6.91 7.98 10.10
CA VAL A 85 -8.36 8.17 9.91
C VAL A 85 -8.65 8.93 8.63
N ARG A 86 -7.93 10.04 8.37
CA ARG A 86 -8.07 10.81 7.13
C ARG A 86 -7.74 9.96 5.90
N ALA A 87 -6.65 9.21 5.97
CA ALA A 87 -6.23 8.33 4.86
C ALA A 87 -7.26 7.23 4.55
N LEU A 88 -7.93 6.67 5.56
CA LEU A 88 -9.01 5.71 5.38
C LEU A 88 -10.24 6.37 4.74
N GLN A 89 -10.60 7.60 5.14
CA GLN A 89 -11.66 8.37 4.51
C GLN A 89 -11.35 8.68 3.03
N ASP A 90 -10.13 9.13 2.75
CA ASP A 90 -9.67 9.38 1.38
C ASP A 90 -9.72 8.11 0.52
N MET A 91 -9.38 6.95 1.09
CA MET A 91 -9.46 5.68 0.40
C MET A 91 -10.91 5.31 0.06
N LYS A 92 -11.86 5.61 0.94
CA LYS A 92 -13.29 5.43 0.67
C LYS A 92 -13.76 6.30 -0.50
N VAL A 93 -13.38 7.58 -0.51
CA VAL A 93 -13.67 8.51 -1.61
C VAL A 93 -13.04 8.01 -2.93
N MET A 94 -11.79 7.56 -2.88
CA MET A 94 -11.12 6.97 -4.04
C MET A 94 -11.89 5.77 -4.58
N ALA A 95 -12.28 4.82 -3.73
CA ALA A 95 -13.02 3.63 -4.16
C ALA A 95 -14.37 4.00 -4.79
N GLN A 96 -15.09 4.95 -4.20
CA GLN A 96 -16.35 5.47 -4.74
C GLN A 96 -16.19 6.08 -6.14
N SER A 97 -15.06 6.75 -6.42
CA SER A 97 -14.78 7.29 -7.75
C SER A 97 -14.63 6.21 -8.83
N TYR A 98 -14.33 4.96 -8.41
CA TYR A 98 -14.30 3.78 -9.28
C TYR A 98 -15.60 2.96 -9.24
N GLY A 99 -16.63 3.45 -8.55
CA GLY A 99 -17.93 2.78 -8.45
C GLY A 99 -18.01 1.68 -7.38
N TYR A 100 -17.06 1.65 -6.42
CA TYR A 100 -17.05 0.67 -5.34
C TYR A 100 -17.34 1.31 -3.98
N ASP A 101 -18.15 0.63 -3.17
CA ASP A 101 -18.36 0.97 -1.77
C ASP A 101 -17.63 -0.02 -0.85
N ILE A 102 -16.50 0.43 -0.32
CA ILE A 102 -15.64 -0.35 0.59
C ILE A 102 -15.96 -0.14 2.08
N SER A 103 -17.12 0.43 2.38
CA SER A 103 -17.56 0.68 3.77
C SER A 103 -17.68 -0.59 4.57
N GLU A 104 -18.24 -1.63 3.95
CA GLU A 104 -18.54 -2.93 4.53
C GLU A 104 -17.50 -3.99 4.13
N PRO A 105 -17.44 -5.13 4.86
CA PRO A 105 -16.64 -6.29 4.45
C PRO A 105 -16.99 -6.78 3.04
N ALA A 106 -16.00 -7.37 2.37
CA ALA A 106 -16.20 -7.97 1.06
C ALA A 106 -17.18 -9.16 1.12
N LYS A 107 -18.16 -9.18 0.23
CA LYS A 107 -19.24 -10.17 0.19
C LYS A 107 -18.94 -11.36 -0.72
N ASN A 108 -18.07 -11.17 -1.69
CA ASN A 108 -17.71 -12.16 -2.70
C ASN A 108 -16.23 -12.05 -3.11
N ALA A 109 -15.74 -13.01 -3.89
CA ALA A 109 -14.35 -13.08 -4.33
C ALA A 109 -13.92 -11.84 -5.13
N ARG A 110 -14.79 -11.32 -5.99
CA ARG A 110 -14.51 -10.12 -6.79
C ARG A 110 -14.28 -8.89 -5.91
N GLU A 111 -15.13 -8.70 -4.91
CA GLU A 111 -14.95 -7.64 -3.92
C GLU A 111 -13.68 -7.87 -3.07
N ALA A 112 -13.44 -9.09 -2.60
CA ALA A 112 -12.26 -9.41 -1.79
C ALA A 112 -10.95 -9.06 -2.52
N VAL A 113 -10.83 -9.42 -3.79
CA VAL A 113 -9.69 -9.08 -4.65
C VAL A 113 -9.55 -7.56 -4.81
N GLN A 114 -10.66 -6.86 -5.06
CA GLN A 114 -10.64 -5.43 -5.29
C GLN A 114 -10.34 -4.64 -4.00
N TRP A 115 -10.92 -5.03 -2.84
CA TRP A 115 -10.64 -4.41 -1.53
C TRP A 115 -9.18 -4.58 -1.13
N LEU A 116 -8.63 -5.79 -1.31
CA LEU A 116 -7.22 -6.08 -1.10
C LEU A 116 -6.33 -5.16 -1.95
N TYR A 117 -6.68 -5.00 -3.23
CA TYR A 117 -5.92 -4.14 -4.14
C TYR A 117 -5.98 -2.66 -3.74
N PHE A 118 -7.12 -2.14 -3.25
CA PHE A 118 -7.20 -0.79 -2.72
C PHE A 118 -6.28 -0.59 -1.50
N GLY A 119 -6.24 -1.56 -0.59
CA GLY A 119 -5.31 -1.55 0.54
C GLY A 119 -3.84 -1.51 0.09
N TYR A 120 -3.51 -2.27 -0.94
CA TYR A 120 -2.17 -2.28 -1.53
C TYR A 120 -1.81 -0.93 -2.17
N LEU A 121 -2.73 -0.29 -2.91
CA LEU A 121 -2.52 1.03 -3.49
C LEU A 121 -2.27 2.11 -2.43
N ALA A 122 -3.01 2.06 -1.33
CA ALA A 122 -2.81 2.97 -0.20
C ALA A 122 -1.41 2.83 0.40
N ALA A 123 -0.91 1.60 0.56
CA ALA A 123 0.44 1.33 1.04
C ALA A 123 1.53 1.86 0.08
N ILE A 124 1.37 1.67 -1.22
CA ILE A 124 2.29 2.22 -2.24
C ILE A 124 2.34 3.74 -2.13
N LYS A 125 1.19 4.40 -2.05
CA LYS A 125 1.10 5.86 -1.94
C LYS A 125 1.79 6.37 -0.67
N THR A 126 1.58 5.69 0.46
CA THR A 126 2.16 6.08 1.75
C THR A 126 3.67 5.90 1.78
N GLN A 127 4.15 4.78 1.29
CA GLN A 127 5.57 4.42 1.34
C GLN A 127 6.36 4.97 0.14
N ASN A 128 5.70 5.41 -0.91
CA ASN A 128 6.31 5.73 -2.20
C ASN A 128 7.24 4.60 -2.66
N GLY A 129 6.76 3.35 -2.51
CA GLY A 129 7.58 2.16 -2.54
C GLY A 129 7.95 1.70 -3.94
N ALA A 130 9.24 1.54 -4.19
CA ALA A 130 9.75 0.88 -5.40
C ALA A 130 9.59 -0.64 -5.30
N ALA A 131 9.75 -1.19 -4.10
CA ALA A 131 9.59 -2.61 -3.83
C ALA A 131 8.61 -2.79 -2.67
N MET A 132 7.58 -3.55 -2.90
CA MET A 132 6.49 -3.78 -1.96
C MET A 132 6.26 -5.28 -1.82
N SER A 133 6.14 -5.75 -0.59
CA SER A 133 5.74 -7.13 -0.32
C SER A 133 4.22 -7.20 -0.20
N VAL A 134 3.60 -8.04 -0.99
CA VAL A 134 2.16 -8.32 -0.91
C VAL A 134 1.90 -9.38 0.15
N GLY A 135 2.88 -10.26 0.35
CA GLY A 135 2.78 -11.39 1.27
C GLY A 135 1.95 -12.54 0.69
N ARG A 136 1.56 -13.44 1.55
CA ARG A 136 0.77 -14.63 1.21
C ARG A 136 -0.72 -14.30 1.26
N VAL A 137 -1.27 -13.84 0.15
CA VAL A 137 -2.69 -13.51 0.03
C VAL A 137 -3.51 -14.61 -0.66
N SER A 138 -2.83 -15.63 -1.23
CA SER A 138 -3.47 -16.74 -1.94
C SER A 138 -4.47 -17.48 -1.05
N THR A 139 -4.05 -17.92 0.13
CA THR A 139 -4.92 -18.64 1.08
C THR A 139 -6.09 -17.79 1.58
N PHE A 140 -5.93 -16.49 1.67
CA PHE A 140 -7.03 -15.59 2.03
C PHE A 140 -8.05 -15.46 0.89
N LEU A 141 -7.60 -15.27 -0.34
CA LEU A 141 -8.48 -15.14 -1.49
C LEU A 141 -9.19 -16.47 -1.81
N ASP A 142 -8.52 -17.58 -1.57
CA ASP A 142 -9.04 -18.93 -1.76
C ASP A 142 -10.34 -19.16 -0.99
N ILE A 143 -10.43 -18.71 0.25
CA ILE A 143 -11.64 -18.80 1.08
C ILE A 143 -12.87 -18.19 0.38
N TYR A 144 -12.69 -17.03 -0.28
CA TYR A 144 -13.77 -16.39 -1.00
C TYR A 144 -14.07 -17.04 -2.34
N ILE A 145 -13.02 -17.48 -3.04
CA ILE A 145 -13.11 -18.10 -4.36
C ILE A 145 -13.80 -19.47 -4.23
N GLU A 146 -13.34 -20.32 -3.32
CA GLU A 146 -13.91 -21.65 -3.07
C GLU A 146 -15.39 -21.53 -2.69
N ARG A 147 -15.70 -20.68 -1.73
CA ARG A 147 -17.08 -20.42 -1.31
C ARG A 147 -17.98 -19.98 -2.46
N ASP A 148 -17.49 -19.10 -3.34
CA ASP A 148 -18.29 -18.55 -4.44
C ASP A 148 -18.42 -19.56 -5.59
N ILE A 149 -17.44 -20.45 -5.80
CA ILE A 149 -17.53 -21.59 -6.72
C ILE A 149 -18.56 -22.60 -6.19
N GLU A 150 -18.50 -22.98 -4.92
CA GLU A 150 -19.47 -23.89 -4.30
C GLU A 150 -20.92 -23.38 -4.40
N LYS A 151 -21.12 -22.06 -4.30
CA LYS A 151 -22.42 -21.41 -4.46
C LYS A 151 -22.85 -21.22 -5.91
N GLY A 152 -22.03 -21.57 -6.88
CA GLY A 152 -22.28 -21.34 -8.30
C GLY A 152 -22.31 -19.88 -8.71
N ILE A 153 -21.73 -18.98 -7.90
CA ILE A 153 -21.62 -17.54 -8.19
C ILE A 153 -20.44 -17.29 -9.13
N LEU A 154 -19.42 -18.14 -9.06
CA LEU A 154 -18.17 -18.01 -9.79
C LEU A 154 -17.80 -19.37 -10.40
N THR A 155 -17.31 -19.38 -11.62
CA THR A 155 -16.69 -20.55 -12.25
C THR A 155 -15.18 -20.54 -12.02
N GLU A 156 -14.50 -21.68 -12.12
CA GLU A 156 -13.03 -21.75 -12.05
C GLU A 156 -12.36 -20.82 -13.06
N LYS A 157 -12.92 -20.72 -14.26
CA LYS A 157 -12.40 -19.83 -15.31
C LYS A 157 -12.48 -18.36 -14.90
N GLU A 158 -13.59 -17.93 -14.34
CA GLU A 158 -13.78 -16.56 -13.85
C GLU A 158 -12.90 -16.28 -12.62
N ALA A 159 -12.70 -17.29 -11.75
CA ALA A 159 -11.75 -17.19 -10.65
C ALA A 159 -10.33 -16.97 -11.15
N GLN A 160 -9.90 -17.72 -12.16
CA GLN A 160 -8.60 -17.53 -12.81
C GLN A 160 -8.48 -16.11 -13.40
N GLU A 161 -9.49 -15.63 -14.10
CA GLU A 161 -9.50 -14.27 -14.65
C GLU A 161 -9.35 -13.20 -13.56
N LEU A 162 -9.97 -13.38 -12.39
CA LEU A 162 -9.80 -12.44 -11.26
C LEU A 162 -8.36 -12.39 -10.77
N ILE A 163 -7.71 -13.54 -10.65
CA ILE A 163 -6.31 -13.63 -10.21
C ILE A 163 -5.38 -13.04 -11.29
N ASP A 164 -5.61 -13.36 -12.56
CA ASP A 164 -4.83 -12.81 -13.67
C ASP A 164 -4.92 -11.27 -13.71
N HIS A 165 -6.11 -10.72 -13.52
CA HIS A 165 -6.32 -9.26 -13.41
C HIS A 165 -5.56 -8.66 -12.22
N LEU A 166 -5.54 -9.33 -11.06
CA LEU A 166 -4.78 -8.88 -9.90
C LEU A 166 -3.28 -8.84 -10.18
N VAL A 167 -2.74 -9.90 -10.80
CA VAL A 167 -1.32 -9.97 -11.18
C VAL A 167 -0.97 -8.89 -12.22
N MET A 168 -1.82 -8.69 -13.22
CA MET A 168 -1.65 -7.60 -14.20
C MET A 168 -1.65 -6.23 -13.52
N LYS A 169 -2.55 -5.99 -12.56
CA LYS A 169 -2.61 -4.73 -11.80
C LYS A 169 -1.33 -4.49 -11.00
N PHE A 170 -0.74 -5.51 -10.39
CA PHE A 170 0.56 -5.38 -9.73
C PHE A 170 1.65 -4.97 -10.71
N ARG A 171 1.62 -5.47 -11.94
CA ARG A 171 2.57 -5.09 -12.99
C ARG A 171 2.35 -3.68 -13.51
N MET A 172 1.12 -3.21 -13.58
CA MET A 172 0.75 -1.90 -14.12
C MET A 172 0.97 -0.76 -13.12
N VAL A 173 0.92 -1.04 -11.84
CA VAL A 173 1.07 -0.02 -10.79
C VAL A 173 2.45 0.62 -10.85
N LYS A 174 2.44 1.95 -10.82
CA LYS A 174 3.66 2.76 -10.75
C LYS A 174 3.60 3.70 -9.55
N PHE A 175 4.72 3.89 -8.91
CA PHE A 175 4.85 4.94 -7.90
C PHE A 175 5.43 6.22 -8.52
N ALA A 176 5.15 7.35 -7.87
CA ALA A 176 5.64 8.63 -8.36
C ALA A 176 7.16 8.74 -8.16
N ARG A 177 7.87 8.92 -9.25
CA ARG A 177 9.32 9.09 -9.30
C ARG A 177 9.67 10.52 -9.69
N ILE A 178 10.77 11.02 -9.16
CA ILE A 178 11.36 12.25 -9.66
C ILE A 178 12.12 11.98 -10.97
N PRO A 179 12.26 12.98 -11.87
CA PRO A 179 12.90 12.78 -13.18
C PRO A 179 14.28 12.15 -13.11
N SER A 180 15.13 12.59 -12.18
CA SER A 180 16.48 12.05 -11.99
C SER A 180 16.51 10.57 -11.59
N TYR A 181 15.49 10.10 -10.87
CA TYR A 181 15.35 8.69 -10.54
C TYR A 181 14.91 7.87 -11.76
N ASN A 182 14.04 8.43 -12.59
CA ASN A 182 13.60 7.79 -13.83
C ASN A 182 14.74 7.56 -14.82
N GLN A 183 15.76 8.44 -14.87
CA GLN A 183 16.93 8.24 -15.71
C GLN A 183 17.74 7.01 -15.31
N LEU A 184 17.76 6.64 -14.04
CA LEU A 184 18.51 5.48 -13.53
C LEU A 184 17.72 4.17 -13.62
N PHE A 185 16.41 4.26 -13.40
CA PHE A 185 15.52 3.11 -13.25
C PHE A 185 14.27 3.25 -14.14
N SER A 186 14.44 3.82 -15.34
CA SER A 186 13.31 4.02 -16.26
C SER A 186 12.73 2.67 -16.69
N GLY A 187 11.41 2.60 -16.66
CA GLY A 187 10.67 1.41 -17.08
C GLY A 187 10.42 0.37 -16.01
N ASP A 188 11.06 0.46 -14.84
CA ASP A 188 10.78 -0.47 -13.76
C ASP A 188 9.39 -0.23 -13.15
N PRO A 189 8.56 -1.27 -13.04
CA PRO A 189 7.32 -1.21 -12.27
C PRO A 189 7.63 -1.20 -10.77
N VAL A 190 6.58 -1.10 -9.96
CA VAL A 190 6.69 -1.49 -8.55
C VAL A 190 7.05 -2.97 -8.48
N TRP A 191 8.12 -3.32 -7.78
CA TRP A 191 8.47 -4.72 -7.54
C TRP A 191 7.57 -5.27 -6.44
N ALA A 192 6.55 -6.00 -6.84
CA ALA A 192 5.62 -6.64 -5.92
C ALA A 192 6.08 -8.08 -5.68
N THR A 193 6.41 -8.41 -4.45
CA THR A 193 6.70 -9.80 -4.06
C THR A 193 5.42 -10.43 -3.56
N LEU A 194 4.95 -11.46 -4.26
CA LEU A 194 3.77 -12.24 -3.93
C LEU A 194 4.19 -13.68 -3.62
N GLU A 195 3.75 -14.19 -2.48
CA GLU A 195 3.88 -15.61 -2.15
C GLU A 195 2.63 -16.36 -2.62
N VAL A 196 2.84 -17.47 -3.34
CA VAL A 196 1.78 -18.33 -3.86
C VAL A 196 1.98 -19.74 -3.33
N GLY A 197 0.88 -20.38 -2.95
CA GLY A 197 0.88 -21.76 -2.48
C GLY A 197 1.06 -21.91 -0.98
N GLY A 198 1.30 -23.15 -0.57
CA GLY A 198 1.34 -23.58 0.83
C GLY A 198 0.04 -24.26 1.24
N ILE A 199 0.08 -24.95 2.37
CA ILE A 199 -1.10 -25.60 2.97
C ILE A 199 -1.90 -24.52 3.69
N GLY A 200 -3.20 -24.48 3.42
CA GLY A 200 -4.18 -23.65 4.11
C GLY A 200 -4.48 -24.15 5.50
#